data_956e7aaf5d3b86f9a63b64577ecc4450
#
_entry.id   956e7aaf5d3b86f9a63b64577ecc4450
#
_cell.length_a   1.000
_cell.length_b   1.000
_cell.length_c   1.000
_cell.angle_alpha   90.00
_cell.angle_beta   90.00
_cell.angle_gamma   90.00
#
_symmetry.space_group_name_H-M   'P 1'
#
loop_
_entity.id
_entity.type
_entity.pdbx_description
1 polymer ?
#
loop_
_entity_poly.entity_id
_entity_poly.type
_entity_poly.pdbx_seq_one_letter_code
_entity_poly.pdbx_strand_id
1 'polypeptide(L)'
;HTACRRQRQMCIRDSLPDKHIVKMPLESCQMLSIIFSSWYYDWGTIPKADGTPYSTKKGAFRNHPSTKWAAASLYNTAWLIQHGCCLAHEYYQRYGKIHTCSNTLFEAKKLFHLKSNLAITCYSMADNFSRAMPNEWKYDDTIDTFTAYKRYIASKPWVKNNYLRIPERKPDWI
;
A
#
# COMPACT_ATOMS: atom_id res chain seq x y z
N HIS A 1 11.46 19.38 2.24
CA HIS A 1 10.14 18.74 2.06
C HIS A 1 10.21 17.27 1.62
N THR A 2 11.16 16.87 0.75
CA THR A 2 11.26 15.50 0.22
C THR A 2 11.73 14.48 1.29
N ALA A 3 12.69 14.87 2.12
CA ALA A 3 13.20 14.02 3.21
C ALA A 3 12.11 13.73 4.25
N CYS A 4 11.29 14.72 4.61
CA CYS A 4 10.19 14.58 5.56
C CYS A 4 9.10 13.62 5.03
N ARG A 5 8.79 13.59 3.73
CA ARG A 5 7.84 12.64 3.12
C ARG A 5 8.38 11.21 3.11
N ARG A 6 9.67 11.00 2.79
CA ARG A 6 10.34 9.70 2.89
C ARG A 6 10.31 9.15 4.32
N GLN A 7 10.62 10.00 5.29
CA GLN A 7 10.64 9.65 6.70
C GLN A 7 9.23 9.28 7.20
N ARG A 8 8.16 10.00 6.81
CA ARG A 8 6.77 9.66 7.15
C ARG A 8 6.33 8.31 6.57
N GLN A 9 6.73 8.00 5.34
CA GLN A 9 6.38 6.74 4.69
C GLN A 9 7.10 5.55 5.35
N MET A 10 8.36 5.71 5.74
CA MET A 10 9.12 4.73 6.52
C MET A 10 8.49 4.52 7.91
N CYS A 11 8.16 5.60 8.62
CA CYS A 11 7.54 5.54 9.95
C CYS A 11 6.18 4.83 9.95
N ILE A 12 5.36 4.98 8.90
CA ILE A 12 4.05 4.32 8.83
C ILE A 12 4.20 2.81 8.68
N ARG A 13 5.02 2.33 7.73
CA ARG A 13 5.19 0.88 7.51
C ARG A 13 5.75 0.17 8.74
N ASP A 14 6.77 0.78 9.35
CA ASP A 14 7.47 0.19 10.50
C ASP A 14 6.57 0.14 11.75
N SER A 15 5.57 1.03 11.80
CA SER A 15 4.60 1.14 12.90
C SER A 15 3.31 0.34 12.69
N LEU A 16 3.15 -0.36 11.55
CA LEU A 16 1.96 -1.17 11.33
C LEU A 16 2.00 -2.47 12.14
N PRO A 17 0.85 -2.95 12.64
CA PRO A 17 0.77 -4.22 13.35
C PRO A 17 1.06 -5.42 12.42
N ASP A 18 1.49 -6.53 13.00
CA ASP A 18 1.91 -7.75 12.28
C ASP A 18 0.88 -8.22 11.25
N LYS A 19 -0.42 -8.19 11.59
CA LYS A 19 -1.50 -8.55 10.64
C LYS A 19 -1.52 -7.70 9.39
N HIS A 20 -1.24 -6.40 9.52
CA HIS A 20 -1.19 -5.51 8.36
C HIS A 20 0.05 -5.78 7.51
N ILE A 21 1.20 -6.05 8.13
CA ILE A 21 2.43 -6.39 7.40
C ILE A 21 2.25 -7.68 6.58
N VAL A 22 1.46 -8.64 7.06
CA VAL A 22 1.13 -9.86 6.31
C VAL A 22 0.14 -9.59 5.18
N LYS A 23 -0.88 -8.77 5.41
CA LYS A 23 -2.03 -8.64 4.50
C LYS A 23 -1.88 -7.55 3.45
N MET A 24 -1.33 -6.40 3.82
CA MET A 24 -1.34 -5.21 2.97
C MET A 24 -0.50 -5.34 1.67
N PRO A 25 0.61 -6.11 1.61
CA PRO A 25 1.27 -6.37 0.32
C PRO A 25 0.35 -7.05 -0.69
N LEU A 26 -0.50 -8.00 -0.25
CA LEU A 26 -1.48 -8.66 -1.12
C LEU A 26 -2.55 -7.68 -1.60
N GLU A 27 -3.10 -6.84 -0.72
CA GLU A 27 -4.09 -5.83 -1.12
C GLU A 27 -3.48 -4.82 -2.11
N SER A 28 -2.21 -4.43 -1.92
CA SER A 28 -1.50 -3.59 -2.89
C SER A 28 -1.41 -4.23 -4.28
N CYS A 29 -1.08 -5.52 -4.34
CA CYS A 29 -1.05 -6.27 -5.61
C CYS A 29 -2.44 -6.36 -6.27
N GLN A 30 -3.49 -6.60 -5.48
CA GLN A 30 -4.86 -6.66 -5.98
C GLN A 30 -5.31 -5.31 -6.56
N MET A 31 -5.02 -4.20 -5.88
CA MET A 31 -5.30 -2.86 -6.40
C MET A 31 -4.50 -2.57 -7.67
N LEU A 32 -3.20 -2.86 -7.69
CA LEU A 32 -2.34 -2.65 -8.86
C LEU A 32 -2.80 -3.48 -10.07
N SER A 33 -3.25 -4.72 -9.85
CA SER A 33 -3.79 -5.55 -10.92
C SER A 33 -5.00 -4.92 -11.62
N ILE A 34 -5.88 -4.27 -10.86
CA ILE A 34 -7.04 -3.53 -11.37
C ILE A 34 -6.62 -2.24 -12.05
N ILE A 35 -5.65 -1.50 -11.47
CA ILE A 35 -5.16 -0.23 -12.04
C ILE A 35 -4.53 -0.48 -13.43
N PHE A 36 -3.77 -1.54 -13.60
CA PHE A 36 -3.10 -1.84 -14.87
C PHE A 36 -4.02 -2.50 -15.90
N SER A 37 -5.18 -3.02 -15.49
CA SER A 37 -6.15 -3.65 -16.39
C SER A 37 -6.96 -2.63 -17.19
N SER A 38 -7.86 -3.13 -18.07
CA SER A 38 -8.80 -2.33 -18.84
C SER A 38 -9.79 -1.50 -18.02
N TRP A 39 -9.82 -1.68 -16.69
CA TRP A 39 -10.63 -0.83 -15.81
C TRP A 39 -10.07 0.59 -15.65
N TYR A 40 -8.76 0.78 -15.83
CA TYR A 40 -8.10 2.09 -15.69
C TYR A 40 -7.07 2.36 -16.81
N TYR A 41 -5.88 1.76 -16.74
CA TYR A 41 -4.76 2.13 -17.62
C TYR A 41 -4.66 1.29 -18.90
N ASP A 42 -5.26 0.12 -18.92
CA ASP A 42 -5.15 -0.86 -20.01
C ASP A 42 -3.69 -1.21 -20.41
N TRP A 43 -2.84 -1.34 -19.40
CA TRP A 43 -1.41 -1.66 -19.61
C TRP A 43 -1.14 -3.15 -19.69
N GLY A 44 -2.05 -3.98 -19.21
CA GLY A 44 -1.92 -5.42 -19.18
C GLY A 44 -2.14 -6.03 -17.81
N THR A 45 -1.59 -7.21 -17.58
CA THR A 45 -1.75 -7.99 -16.35
C THR A 45 -0.44 -8.16 -15.61
N ILE A 46 -0.51 -8.34 -14.30
CA ILE A 46 0.62 -8.72 -13.45
C ILE A 46 0.42 -10.15 -12.92
N PRO A 47 1.49 -10.92 -12.70
CA PRO A 47 1.38 -12.29 -12.22
C PRO A 47 1.05 -12.35 -10.71
N LYS A 48 0.36 -13.39 -10.29
CA LYS A 48 0.28 -13.84 -8.89
C LYS A 48 1.58 -14.55 -8.48
N ALA A 49 1.65 -14.98 -7.22
CA ALA A 49 2.78 -15.71 -6.67
C ALA A 49 3.08 -17.04 -7.42
N ASP A 50 2.05 -17.69 -7.96
CA ASP A 50 2.15 -18.91 -8.75
C ASP A 50 2.50 -18.68 -10.24
N GLY A 51 2.73 -17.44 -10.63
CA GLY A 51 3.02 -17.02 -12.01
C GLY A 51 1.79 -16.85 -12.89
N THR A 52 0.60 -17.25 -12.45
CA THR A 52 -0.64 -17.03 -13.22
C THR A 52 -1.08 -15.57 -13.14
N PRO A 53 -1.70 -15.00 -14.19
CA PRO A 53 -2.14 -13.62 -14.16
C PRO A 53 -3.28 -13.40 -13.16
N TYR A 54 -3.34 -12.20 -12.57
CA TYR A 54 -4.52 -11.79 -11.81
C TYR A 54 -5.77 -11.76 -12.70
N SER A 55 -6.86 -12.35 -12.21
CA SER A 55 -8.15 -12.24 -12.90
C SER A 55 -8.80 -10.89 -12.55
N THR A 56 -8.95 -10.04 -13.56
CA THR A 56 -9.52 -8.69 -13.39
C THR A 56 -10.92 -8.52 -13.99
N LYS A 57 -11.45 -9.56 -14.62
CA LYS A 57 -12.75 -9.52 -15.33
C LYS A 57 -13.92 -9.01 -14.47
N LYS A 58 -13.99 -9.44 -13.21
CA LYS A 58 -15.04 -9.01 -12.27
C LYS A 58 -14.80 -7.60 -11.69
N GLY A 59 -13.64 -7.03 -11.90
CA GLY A 59 -13.29 -5.69 -11.40
C GLY A 59 -13.35 -5.59 -9.87
N ALA A 60 -12.97 -6.66 -9.14
CA ALA A 60 -12.82 -6.58 -7.69
C ALA A 60 -11.86 -5.44 -7.35
N PHE A 61 -12.12 -4.70 -6.29
CA PHE A 61 -11.38 -3.49 -5.88
C PHE A 61 -11.51 -2.26 -6.81
N ARG A 62 -12.14 -2.31 -7.99
CA ARG A 62 -12.22 -1.16 -8.90
C ARG A 62 -12.84 0.09 -8.26
N ASN A 63 -13.81 -0.11 -7.36
CA ASN A 63 -14.51 0.97 -6.67
C ASN A 63 -13.93 1.30 -5.29
N HIS A 64 -12.88 0.60 -4.84
CA HIS A 64 -12.25 0.87 -3.56
C HIS A 64 -11.63 2.28 -3.56
N PRO A 65 -11.83 3.09 -2.50
CA PRO A 65 -11.31 4.47 -2.45
C PRO A 65 -9.80 4.57 -2.73
N SER A 66 -9.01 3.66 -2.15
CA SER A 66 -7.55 3.64 -2.37
C SER A 66 -7.17 3.23 -3.79
N THR A 67 -7.96 2.38 -4.48
CA THR A 67 -7.72 2.04 -5.89
C THR A 67 -8.00 3.25 -6.79
N LYS A 68 -9.13 3.93 -6.58
CA LYS A 68 -9.47 5.15 -7.31
C LYS A 68 -8.43 6.24 -7.10
N TRP A 69 -8.00 6.44 -5.85
CA TRP A 69 -6.94 7.37 -5.52
C TRP A 69 -5.62 7.02 -6.23
N ALA A 70 -5.19 5.76 -6.16
CA ALA A 70 -3.94 5.33 -6.77
C ALA A 70 -3.98 5.44 -8.31
N ALA A 71 -5.13 5.17 -8.94
CA ALA A 71 -5.31 5.29 -10.38
C ALA A 71 -5.46 6.74 -10.86
N ALA A 72 -5.71 7.71 -9.97
CA ALA A 72 -5.93 9.11 -10.33
C ALA A 72 -4.68 9.82 -10.85
N SER A 73 -3.48 9.32 -10.50
CA SER A 73 -2.22 9.85 -11.04
C SER A 73 -1.13 8.78 -11.05
N LEU A 74 -0.17 8.93 -11.97
CA LEU A 74 1.00 8.05 -12.02
C LEU A 74 1.84 8.15 -10.74
N TYR A 75 1.89 9.31 -10.09
CA TYR A 75 2.60 9.51 -8.83
C TYR A 75 1.96 8.71 -7.69
N ASN A 76 0.63 8.68 -7.64
CA ASN A 76 -0.11 7.89 -6.66
C ASN A 76 0.06 6.38 -6.91
N THR A 77 0.06 5.94 -8.19
CA THR A 77 0.36 4.55 -8.56
C THR A 77 1.78 4.17 -8.14
N ALA A 78 2.78 5.02 -8.43
CA ALA A 78 4.16 4.80 -7.99
C ALA A 78 4.26 4.69 -6.47
N TRP A 79 3.49 5.52 -5.72
CA TRP A 79 3.43 5.42 -4.27
C TRP A 79 2.88 4.07 -3.80
N LEU A 80 1.80 3.60 -4.41
CA LEU A 80 1.20 2.30 -4.05
C LEU A 80 2.18 1.14 -4.29
N ILE A 81 2.90 1.14 -5.42
CA ILE A 81 3.95 0.15 -5.71
C ILE A 81 5.04 0.21 -4.64
N GLN A 82 5.57 1.41 -4.37
CA GLN A 82 6.64 1.59 -3.40
C GLN A 82 6.18 1.20 -1.99
N HIS A 83 4.96 1.54 -1.61
CA HIS A 83 4.38 1.14 -0.33
C HIS A 83 4.30 -0.38 -0.20
N GLY A 84 3.79 -1.07 -1.22
CA GLY A 84 3.74 -2.54 -1.25
C GLY A 84 5.13 -3.18 -1.13
N CYS A 85 6.13 -2.65 -1.87
CA CYS A 85 7.52 -3.11 -1.77
C CYS A 85 8.10 -2.91 -0.36
N CYS A 86 7.84 -1.76 0.26
CA CYS A 86 8.30 -1.46 1.62
C CYS A 86 7.66 -2.39 2.66
N LEU A 87 6.37 -2.71 2.51
CA LEU A 87 5.67 -3.66 3.38
C LEU A 87 6.21 -5.09 3.20
N ALA A 88 6.48 -5.53 1.98
CA ALA A 88 7.09 -6.83 1.72
C ALA A 88 8.50 -6.93 2.31
N HIS A 89 9.28 -5.84 2.30
CA HIS A 89 10.57 -5.76 2.97
C HIS A 89 10.43 -5.81 4.50
N GLU A 90 9.47 -5.07 5.08
CA GLU A 90 9.18 -5.13 6.52
C GLU A 90 8.72 -6.52 6.95
N TYR A 91 7.96 -7.22 6.10
CA TYR A 91 7.62 -8.63 6.32
C TYR A 91 8.88 -9.50 6.43
N TYR A 92 9.84 -9.31 5.52
CA TYR A 92 11.12 -10.02 5.61
C TYR A 92 11.86 -9.73 6.92
N GLN A 93 11.90 -8.48 7.36
CA GLN A 93 12.53 -8.11 8.64
C GLN A 93 11.88 -8.81 9.84
N ARG A 94 10.53 -8.91 9.84
CA ARG A 94 9.79 -9.50 10.96
C ARG A 94 9.75 -11.03 10.97
N TYR A 95 9.74 -11.65 9.80
CA TYR A 95 9.48 -13.09 9.66
C TYR A 95 10.67 -13.88 9.12
N GLY A 96 11.75 -13.23 8.67
CA GLY A 96 12.89 -13.88 8.04
C GLY A 96 12.57 -14.59 6.72
N LYS A 97 11.43 -14.27 6.08
CA LYS A 97 10.91 -14.92 4.87
C LYS A 97 10.53 -13.90 3.83
N ILE A 98 10.77 -14.22 2.56
CA ILE A 98 10.30 -13.40 1.44
C ILE A 98 8.77 -13.49 1.35
N HIS A 99 8.10 -12.34 1.31
CA HIS A 99 6.65 -12.29 1.12
C HIS A 99 6.27 -12.80 -0.27
N THR A 100 5.22 -13.62 -0.36
CA THR A 100 4.77 -14.24 -1.62
C THR A 100 4.44 -13.21 -2.72
N CYS A 101 4.03 -12.00 -2.34
CA CYS A 101 3.74 -10.91 -3.28
C CYS A 101 4.98 -10.15 -3.79
N SER A 102 6.19 -10.47 -3.32
CA SER A 102 7.41 -9.74 -3.71
C SER A 102 7.65 -9.77 -5.22
N ASN A 103 7.47 -10.93 -5.86
CA ASN A 103 7.60 -11.06 -7.31
C ASN A 103 6.53 -10.25 -8.06
N THR A 104 5.27 -10.31 -7.61
CA THR A 104 4.17 -9.51 -8.19
C THR A 104 4.46 -8.01 -8.14
N LEU A 105 4.97 -7.52 -7.01
CA LEU A 105 5.34 -6.11 -6.84
C LEU A 105 6.52 -5.72 -7.73
N PHE A 106 7.48 -6.62 -7.93
CA PHE A 106 8.60 -6.42 -8.84
C PHE A 106 8.11 -6.31 -10.29
N GLU A 107 7.24 -7.21 -10.74
CA GLU A 107 6.65 -7.17 -12.08
C GLU A 107 5.76 -5.92 -12.27
N ALA A 108 4.99 -5.53 -11.25
CA ALA A 108 4.23 -4.28 -11.27
C ALA A 108 5.15 -3.05 -11.45
N LYS A 109 6.28 -3.02 -10.77
CA LYS A 109 7.29 -1.95 -10.91
C LYS A 109 7.88 -1.91 -12.32
N LYS A 110 8.19 -3.06 -12.91
CA LYS A 110 8.70 -3.16 -14.29
C LYS A 110 7.66 -2.65 -15.28
N LEU A 111 6.42 -3.12 -15.18
CA LEU A 111 5.32 -2.70 -16.06
C LEU A 111 5.06 -1.19 -15.93
N PHE A 112 5.05 -0.65 -14.70
CA PHE A 112 4.92 0.78 -14.46
C PHE A 112 6.02 1.57 -15.18
N HIS A 113 7.28 1.20 -15.00
CA HIS A 113 8.41 1.89 -15.64
C HIS A 113 8.30 1.82 -17.17
N LEU A 114 7.99 0.64 -17.72
CA LEU A 114 7.86 0.43 -19.16
C LEU A 114 6.74 1.28 -19.78
N LYS A 115 5.61 1.42 -19.11
CA LYS A 115 4.42 2.07 -19.67
C LYS A 115 4.33 3.57 -19.34
N SER A 116 4.83 4.00 -18.19
CA SER A 116 4.78 5.41 -17.80
C SER A 116 6.04 6.20 -18.19
N ASN A 117 7.13 5.51 -18.48
CA ASN A 117 8.47 6.10 -18.66
C ASN A 117 8.95 6.93 -17.44
N LEU A 118 8.36 6.67 -16.26
CA LEU A 118 8.72 7.35 -15.01
C LEU A 118 9.50 6.41 -14.09
N ALA A 119 10.48 6.96 -13.37
CA ALA A 119 11.13 6.22 -12.30
C ALA A 119 10.18 6.07 -11.09
N ILE A 120 10.25 4.93 -10.39
CA ILE A 120 9.40 4.71 -9.21
C ILE A 120 9.64 5.77 -8.11
N THR A 121 10.78 6.44 -8.10
CA THR A 121 11.10 7.52 -7.16
C THR A 121 10.13 8.70 -7.24
N CYS A 122 9.35 8.82 -8.33
CA CYS A 122 8.30 9.83 -8.47
C CYS A 122 7.16 9.67 -7.44
N TYR A 123 7.12 8.58 -6.67
CA TYR A 123 6.17 8.36 -5.57
C TYR A 123 6.17 9.49 -4.53
N SER A 124 7.26 10.21 -4.40
CA SER A 124 7.37 11.34 -3.47
C SER A 124 6.45 12.51 -3.82
N MET A 125 5.92 12.54 -5.04
CA MET A 125 4.96 13.54 -5.54
C MET A 125 3.50 13.10 -5.35
N ALA A 126 3.23 11.92 -4.78
CA ALA A 126 1.88 11.48 -4.47
C ALA A 126 1.21 12.40 -3.45
N ASP A 127 -0.07 12.68 -3.66
CA ASP A 127 -0.85 13.61 -2.85
C ASP A 127 -2.31 13.15 -2.70
N ASN A 128 -3.14 13.97 -2.04
CA ASN A 128 -4.59 13.79 -1.90
C ASN A 128 -4.99 12.37 -1.45
N PHE A 129 -4.24 11.81 -0.48
CA PHE A 129 -4.46 10.45 0.01
C PHE A 129 -5.90 10.20 0.44
N SER A 130 -6.52 9.15 -0.11
CA SER A 130 -7.88 8.76 0.24
C SER A 130 -7.95 8.21 1.68
N ARG A 131 -9.10 8.43 2.34
CA ARG A 131 -9.41 7.89 3.66
C ARG A 131 -10.39 6.72 3.52
N ALA A 132 -9.84 5.51 3.35
CA ALA A 132 -10.62 4.27 3.31
C ALA A 132 -10.85 3.73 4.74
N MET A 133 -11.71 4.39 5.51
CA MET A 133 -11.95 4.13 6.93
C MET A 133 -13.38 4.54 7.32
N PRO A 134 -13.85 4.23 8.55
CA PRO A 134 -15.15 4.66 9.04
C PRO A 134 -15.35 6.17 9.02
N ASN A 135 -16.63 6.59 8.95
CA ASN A 135 -17.03 7.98 8.74
C ASN A 135 -16.52 8.95 9.81
N GLU A 136 -16.35 8.50 11.03
CA GLU A 136 -15.85 9.30 12.15
C GLU A 136 -14.46 9.90 11.92
N TRP A 137 -13.59 9.19 11.15
CA TRP A 137 -12.27 9.70 10.77
C TRP A 137 -12.21 10.08 9.30
N LYS A 138 -13.09 9.51 8.48
CA LYS A 138 -13.10 9.76 7.03
C LYS A 138 -13.45 11.22 6.72
N TYR A 139 -14.39 11.78 7.44
CA TYR A 139 -14.92 13.13 7.24
C TYR A 139 -14.43 14.14 8.30
N ASP A 140 -13.48 13.78 9.14
CA ASP A 140 -12.88 14.70 10.10
C ASP A 140 -11.82 15.56 9.43
N ASP A 141 -12.20 16.76 9.02
CA ASP A 141 -11.30 17.72 8.34
C ASP A 141 -10.35 18.46 9.32
N THR A 142 -10.51 18.25 10.62
CA THR A 142 -9.63 18.85 11.65
C THR A 142 -8.30 18.13 11.79
N ILE A 143 -8.17 16.93 11.23
CA ILE A 143 -6.97 16.11 11.28
C ILE A 143 -6.46 15.76 9.87
N ASP A 144 -5.15 15.61 9.72
CA ASP A 144 -4.57 15.11 8.47
C ASP A 144 -4.84 13.61 8.25
N THR A 145 -4.69 13.16 7.01
CA THR A 145 -4.99 11.77 6.62
C THR A 145 -4.15 10.74 7.39
N PHE A 146 -2.88 11.04 7.69
CA PHE A 146 -2.03 10.11 8.43
C PHE A 146 -2.46 10.00 9.90
N THR A 147 -2.86 11.11 10.52
CA THR A 147 -3.44 11.11 11.86
C THR A 147 -4.76 10.32 11.89
N ALA A 148 -5.62 10.48 10.87
CA ALA A 148 -6.84 9.69 10.73
C ALA A 148 -6.54 8.18 10.66
N TYR A 149 -5.56 7.76 9.85
CA TYR A 149 -5.14 6.35 9.79
C TYR A 149 -4.56 5.83 11.10
N LYS A 150 -3.74 6.61 11.82
CA LYS A 150 -3.24 6.24 13.16
C LYS A 150 -4.38 5.98 14.13
N ARG A 151 -5.35 6.90 14.24
CA ARG A 151 -6.53 6.74 15.09
C ARG A 151 -7.36 5.52 14.71
N TYR A 152 -7.60 5.31 13.41
CA TYR A 152 -8.32 4.15 12.91
C TYR A 152 -7.61 2.83 13.24
N ILE A 153 -6.29 2.75 13.08
CA ILE A 153 -5.51 1.55 13.44
C ILE A 153 -5.56 1.34 14.95
N ALA A 154 -5.36 2.40 15.76
CA ALA A 154 -5.39 2.34 17.22
C ALA A 154 -6.75 1.88 17.77
N SER A 155 -7.86 2.16 17.07
CA SER A 155 -9.20 1.73 17.49
C SER A 155 -9.45 0.23 17.36
N LYS A 156 -8.58 -0.52 16.69
CA LYS A 156 -8.76 -1.97 16.54
C LYS A 156 -8.53 -2.69 17.88
N PRO A 157 -9.49 -3.49 18.39
CA PRO A 157 -9.39 -4.10 19.72
C PRO A 157 -8.19 -5.04 19.87
N TRP A 158 -7.71 -5.60 18.75
CA TRP A 158 -6.58 -6.55 18.73
C TRP A 158 -5.22 -5.87 18.55
N VAL A 159 -5.15 -4.58 18.26
CA VAL A 159 -3.91 -3.91 17.80
C VAL A 159 -2.81 -3.91 18.87
N LYS A 160 -3.15 -3.67 20.13
CA LYS A 160 -2.18 -3.60 21.24
C LYS A 160 -1.33 -4.86 21.40
N ASN A 161 -1.91 -6.02 21.06
CA ASN A 161 -1.27 -7.34 21.18
C ASN A 161 -0.79 -7.87 19.82
N ASN A 162 -0.59 -7.02 18.83
CA ASN A 162 -0.25 -7.44 17.46
C ASN A 162 1.09 -6.88 16.96
N TYR A 163 2.08 -6.82 17.88
CA TYR A 163 3.48 -6.47 17.64
C TYR A 163 4.38 -7.54 18.28
N LEU A 164 4.15 -8.82 17.89
CA LEU A 164 4.81 -9.96 18.52
C LEU A 164 6.18 -10.26 17.90
N ARG A 165 6.38 -9.88 16.64
CA ARG A 165 7.61 -10.23 15.90
C ARG A 165 8.77 -9.31 16.23
N ILE A 166 8.50 -8.01 16.30
CA ILE A 166 9.44 -6.98 16.71
C ILE A 166 8.69 -6.01 17.62
N PRO A 167 8.62 -6.26 18.95
CA PRO A 167 7.85 -5.43 19.88
C PRO A 167 8.22 -3.94 19.86
N GLU A 168 9.49 -3.62 19.57
CA GLU A 168 10.02 -2.27 19.45
C GLU A 168 9.40 -1.46 18.30
N ARG A 169 8.73 -2.14 17.36
CA ARG A 169 7.97 -1.49 16.27
C ARG A 169 6.63 -0.96 16.72
N LYS A 170 6.18 -1.30 17.95
CA LYS A 170 4.94 -0.75 18.48
C LYS A 170 5.11 0.75 18.73
N PRO A 171 4.30 1.59 18.07
CA PRO A 171 4.44 3.04 18.21
C PRO A 171 3.73 3.56 19.46
N ASP A 172 4.14 4.74 19.92
CA ASP A 172 3.59 5.40 21.13
C ASP A 172 2.11 5.76 21.03
N TRP A 173 1.56 5.83 19.80
CA TRP A 173 0.14 6.13 19.57
C TRP A 173 -0.77 4.88 19.62
N ILE A 174 -0.25 3.68 19.90
CA ILE A 174 -0.97 2.44 20.24
C ILE A 174 -0.90 2.21 21.76
#